data_2ceb338e8b263719554b91c015a6032b
#
_entry.id   2ceb338e8b263719554b91c015a6032b
#
_cell.length_a   1.000
_cell.length_b   1.000
_cell.length_c   1.000
_cell.angle_alpha   90.00
_cell.angle_beta   90.00
_cell.angle_gamma   90.00
#
_symmetry.space_group_name_H-M   'P 1'
#
loop_
_entity.id
_entity.type
_entity.pdbx_description
1 polymer ?
#
loop_
_entity_poly.entity_id
_entity_poly.type
_entity_poly.pdbx_seq_one_letter_code
_entity_poly.pdbx_strand_id
1 'polypeptide(L)'
;MTQASSSRSTHVNVFRRHRRKTLSLTIFLLIVALDFAAGLLLLPKNYNNFRESHPFYHHGLLSNRAAVAKWGDGAEYPVFTNSLGLLDEAVREVSLATDKYRILVLGDSYTEGLGVPFKDTFVGLLSQKVNRDRVEILNGAVSS
;
A
#
# COMPACT_ATOMS: atom_id res chain seq x y z
N MET A 1 21.32 45.60 63.25
CA MET A 1 20.13 44.67 63.25
C MET A 1 19.51 44.70 61.86
N THR A 2 19.84 43.74 61.01
CA THR A 2 19.40 43.69 59.62
C THR A 2 18.43 42.49 59.48
N GLN A 3 17.14 42.77 59.28
CA GLN A 3 16.14 41.72 59.02
C GLN A 3 16.26 41.25 57.62
N ALA A 4 16.58 39.98 57.42
CA ALA A 4 16.49 39.30 56.15
C ALA A 4 15.01 38.91 55.84
N SER A 5 14.42 39.57 54.88
CA SER A 5 13.09 39.25 54.35
C SER A 5 13.19 37.97 53.53
N SER A 6 12.71 36.85 54.07
CA SER A 6 12.54 35.60 53.36
C SER A 6 11.31 35.66 52.41
N SER A 7 11.53 35.90 51.16
CA SER A 7 10.53 35.77 50.12
C SER A 7 10.23 34.28 49.86
N ARG A 8 9.22 33.73 50.53
CA ARG A 8 8.64 32.42 50.18
C ARG A 8 7.93 32.53 48.83
N SER A 9 8.53 32.02 47.78
CA SER A 9 7.88 31.82 46.49
C SER A 9 6.76 30.79 46.65
N THR A 10 5.52 31.25 46.67
CA THR A 10 4.35 30.41 46.62
C THR A 10 4.17 29.91 45.16
N HIS A 11 4.87 28.85 44.78
CA HIS A 11 4.50 28.06 43.62
C HIS A 11 3.15 27.42 43.92
N VAL A 12 2.07 28.13 43.56
CA VAL A 12 0.72 27.60 43.61
C VAL A 12 0.68 26.46 42.62
N ASN A 13 0.61 25.23 43.14
CA ASN A 13 0.50 24.01 42.34
C ASN A 13 -0.86 24.04 41.62
N VAL A 14 -0.90 24.52 40.38
CA VAL A 14 -2.08 24.63 39.50
C VAL A 14 -2.83 23.30 39.42
N PHE A 15 -2.12 22.16 39.49
CA PHE A 15 -2.63 20.81 39.57
C PHE A 15 -3.54 20.53 40.78
N ARG A 16 -3.27 21.13 41.95
CA ARG A 16 -4.11 20.95 43.15
C ARG A 16 -5.43 21.68 43.04
N ARG A 17 -5.44 22.88 42.43
CA ARG A 17 -6.65 23.75 42.33
C ARG A 17 -7.68 23.20 41.36
N HIS A 18 -7.27 22.42 40.31
CA HIS A 18 -8.15 21.92 39.27
C HIS A 18 -8.04 20.40 39.07
N ARG A 19 -7.81 19.66 40.13
CA ARG A 19 -7.55 18.21 40.10
C ARG A 19 -8.54 17.43 39.21
N ARG A 20 -9.84 17.72 39.29
CA ARG A 20 -10.87 17.03 38.46
C ARG A 20 -10.70 17.35 36.97
N LYS A 21 -10.49 18.62 36.63
CA LYS A 21 -10.28 19.05 35.23
C LYS A 21 -8.99 18.49 34.64
N THR A 22 -7.92 18.48 35.41
CA THR A 22 -6.63 17.89 35.00
C THR A 22 -6.78 16.39 34.79
N LEU A 23 -7.46 15.67 35.70
CA LEU A 23 -7.70 14.25 35.58
C LEU A 23 -8.52 13.92 34.32
N SER A 24 -9.62 14.67 34.08
CA SER A 24 -10.46 14.50 32.89
C SER A 24 -9.66 14.74 31.59
N LEU A 25 -8.84 15.79 31.56
CA LEU A 25 -7.97 16.08 30.41
C LEU A 25 -6.94 14.97 30.17
N THR A 26 -6.31 14.47 31.23
CA THR A 26 -5.33 13.38 31.13
C THR A 26 -5.99 12.11 30.61
N ILE A 27 -7.18 11.74 31.11
CA ILE A 27 -7.93 10.56 30.62
C ILE A 27 -8.31 10.75 29.17
N PHE A 28 -8.78 11.92 28.77
CA PHE A 28 -9.13 12.22 27.39
C PHE A 28 -7.91 12.06 26.45
N LEU A 29 -6.76 12.64 26.82
CA LEU A 29 -5.52 12.53 26.05
C LEU A 29 -5.03 11.07 25.95
N LEU A 30 -5.19 10.30 27.03
CA LEU A 30 -4.87 8.85 27.02
C LEU A 30 -5.77 8.08 26.07
N ILE A 31 -7.06 8.36 26.06
CA ILE A 31 -8.00 7.71 25.13
C ILE A 31 -7.64 8.05 23.68
N VAL A 32 -7.38 9.32 23.38
CA VAL A 32 -6.96 9.75 22.04
C VAL A 32 -5.64 9.11 21.61
N ALA A 33 -4.68 9.01 22.52
CA ALA A 33 -3.39 8.36 22.24
C ALA A 33 -3.55 6.86 21.99
N LEU A 34 -4.41 6.18 22.77
CA LEU A 34 -4.72 4.76 22.58
C LEU A 34 -5.46 4.50 21.27
N ASP A 35 -6.43 5.34 20.93
CA ASP A 35 -7.16 5.25 19.66
C ASP A 35 -6.23 5.44 18.47
N PHE A 36 -5.36 6.44 18.53
CA PHE A 36 -4.34 6.68 17.50
C PHE A 36 -3.36 5.51 17.37
N ALA A 37 -2.86 4.99 18.51
CA ALA A 37 -1.97 3.83 18.51
C ALA A 37 -2.67 2.57 17.97
N ALA A 38 -3.93 2.34 18.36
CA ALA A 38 -4.74 1.25 17.84
C ALA A 38 -4.97 1.39 16.32
N GLY A 39 -5.25 2.61 15.85
CA GLY A 39 -5.36 2.91 14.42
C GLY A 39 -4.08 2.54 13.65
N LEU A 40 -2.91 2.93 14.16
CA LEU A 40 -1.63 2.58 13.52
C LEU A 40 -1.34 1.07 13.51
N LEU A 41 -1.72 0.36 14.56
CA LEU A 41 -1.44 -1.07 14.71
C LEU A 41 -2.48 -1.95 14.00
N LEU A 42 -3.73 -1.49 13.89
CA LEU A 42 -4.86 -2.24 13.36
C LEU A 42 -5.25 -1.81 11.95
N LEU A 43 -4.56 -0.81 11.35
CA LEU A 43 -4.82 -0.42 9.96
C LEU A 43 -4.67 -1.65 9.06
N PRO A 44 -5.73 -2.02 8.32
CA PRO A 44 -5.65 -3.15 7.41
C PRO A 44 -4.61 -2.84 6.33
N LYS A 45 -3.80 -3.84 5.98
CA LYS A 45 -2.89 -3.71 4.84
C LYS A 45 -3.70 -3.41 3.59
N ASN A 46 -3.29 -2.38 2.85
CA ASN A 46 -3.91 -2.10 1.56
C ASN A 46 -3.28 -2.99 0.49
N TYR A 47 -3.97 -4.07 0.15
CA TYR A 47 -3.56 -5.02 -0.87
C TYR A 47 -3.85 -4.56 -2.31
N ASN A 48 -4.46 -3.36 -2.49
CA ASN A 48 -4.80 -2.80 -3.80
C ASN A 48 -3.98 -1.54 -4.13
N ASN A 49 -2.87 -1.30 -3.46
CA ASN A 49 -2.03 -0.11 -3.63
C ASN A 49 -1.30 -0.03 -4.99
N PHE A 50 -1.47 -1.00 -5.85
CA PHE A 50 -0.98 -1.03 -7.23
C PHE A 50 -2.07 -0.73 -8.28
N ARG A 51 -3.34 -0.53 -7.86
CA ARG A 51 -4.46 -0.19 -8.71
C ARG A 51 -4.74 1.30 -8.71
N GLU A 52 -5.22 1.81 -9.83
CA GLU A 52 -5.66 3.20 -9.99
C GLU A 52 -6.98 3.29 -10.75
N SER A 53 -7.71 4.40 -10.54
CA SER A 53 -8.82 4.76 -11.39
C SER A 53 -8.29 5.37 -12.68
N HIS A 54 -8.81 4.93 -13.83
CA HIS A 54 -8.41 5.47 -15.11
C HIS A 54 -9.59 6.14 -15.83
N PRO A 55 -9.39 7.37 -16.39
CA PRO A 55 -10.50 8.14 -16.94
C PRO A 55 -11.14 7.55 -18.19
N PHE A 56 -10.44 6.68 -18.92
CA PHE A 56 -10.93 6.10 -20.17
C PHE A 56 -11.37 4.65 -20.06
N TYR A 57 -10.74 3.85 -19.19
CA TYR A 57 -11.05 2.42 -19.06
C TYR A 57 -11.35 2.00 -17.62
N HIS A 58 -11.78 2.97 -16.81
CA HIS A 58 -12.30 2.82 -15.46
C HIS A 58 -11.28 2.36 -14.42
N HIS A 59 -10.55 1.29 -14.67
CA HIS A 59 -9.53 0.74 -13.79
C HIS A 59 -8.22 0.52 -14.53
N GLY A 60 -7.10 0.82 -13.89
CA GLY A 60 -5.77 0.60 -14.38
C GLY A 60 -4.84 0.09 -13.29
N LEU A 61 -3.60 -0.17 -13.67
CA LEU A 61 -2.54 -0.51 -12.74
C LEU A 61 -1.46 0.58 -12.81
N LEU A 62 -0.96 0.96 -11.65
CA LEU A 62 0.16 1.89 -11.54
C LEU A 62 1.41 1.30 -12.18
N SER A 63 2.11 2.10 -12.97
CA SER A 63 3.38 1.69 -13.60
C SER A 63 4.49 1.48 -12.57
N ASN A 64 5.40 0.56 -12.87
CA ASN A 64 6.62 0.30 -12.10
C ASN A 64 6.36 0.06 -10.60
N ARG A 65 5.38 -0.79 -10.28
CA ARG A 65 5.03 -1.14 -8.89
C ARG A 65 5.51 -2.53 -8.52
N ALA A 66 6.03 -2.61 -7.29
CA ALA A 66 6.18 -3.85 -6.55
C ALA A 66 5.23 -3.78 -5.36
N ALA A 67 4.32 -4.71 -5.27
CA ALA A 67 3.27 -4.73 -4.25
C ALA A 67 3.02 -6.17 -3.76
N VAL A 68 2.23 -6.27 -2.70
CA VAL A 68 1.69 -7.53 -2.21
C VAL A 68 0.18 -7.44 -2.33
N ALA A 69 -0.42 -8.41 -2.97
CA ALA A 69 -1.87 -8.55 -3.10
C ALA A 69 -2.39 -9.72 -2.27
N LYS A 70 -3.68 -9.70 -2.02
CA LYS A 70 -4.42 -10.79 -1.41
C LYS A 70 -5.82 -10.82 -2.02
N TRP A 71 -6.31 -12.02 -2.33
CA TRP A 71 -7.64 -12.21 -2.84
C TRP A 71 -8.47 -13.06 -1.86
N GLY A 72 -9.57 -12.49 -1.34
CA GLY A 72 -10.41 -13.14 -0.35
C GLY A 72 -9.60 -13.57 0.87
N ASP A 73 -9.84 -14.78 1.35
CA ASP A 73 -9.12 -15.40 2.47
C ASP A 73 -7.85 -16.15 2.05
N GLY A 74 -7.47 -16.03 0.76
CA GLY A 74 -6.27 -16.67 0.21
C GLY A 74 -4.96 -16.15 0.80
N ALA A 75 -3.85 -16.75 0.37
CA ALA A 75 -2.51 -16.31 0.75
C ALA A 75 -2.15 -14.96 0.09
N GLU A 76 -1.24 -14.23 0.73
CA GLU A 76 -0.60 -13.06 0.12
C GLU A 76 0.30 -13.51 -1.04
N TYR A 77 0.32 -12.74 -2.13
CA TYR A 77 1.17 -13.01 -3.29
C TYR A 77 1.78 -11.72 -3.84
N PRO A 78 2.99 -11.81 -4.43
CA PRO A 78 3.65 -10.65 -5.02
C PRO A 78 2.99 -10.25 -6.33
N VAL A 79 2.88 -8.94 -6.53
CA VAL A 79 2.41 -8.31 -7.77
C VAL A 79 3.46 -7.33 -8.26
N PHE A 80 3.81 -7.43 -9.52
CA PHE A 80 4.71 -6.49 -10.18
C PHE A 80 4.03 -5.93 -11.42
N THR A 81 4.27 -4.64 -11.67
CA THR A 81 3.85 -4.01 -12.92
C THR A 81 5.07 -3.42 -13.62
N ASN A 82 5.05 -3.44 -14.94
CA ASN A 82 6.10 -2.83 -15.76
C ASN A 82 5.84 -1.34 -16.02
N SER A 83 6.69 -0.70 -16.82
CA SER A 83 6.60 0.72 -17.15
C SER A 83 5.32 1.12 -17.90
N LEU A 84 4.62 0.17 -18.49
CA LEU A 84 3.33 0.39 -19.15
C LEU A 84 2.12 0.21 -18.23
N GLY A 85 2.33 -0.08 -16.92
CA GLY A 85 1.24 -0.41 -16.00
C GLY A 85 0.59 -1.77 -16.29
N LEU A 86 1.32 -2.70 -16.89
CA LEU A 86 0.84 -4.05 -17.17
C LEU A 86 1.45 -5.04 -16.17
N LEU A 87 0.71 -6.08 -15.82
CA LEU A 87 1.23 -7.14 -14.95
C LEU A 87 2.41 -7.86 -15.56
N ASP A 88 3.41 -8.11 -14.72
CA ASP A 88 4.67 -8.71 -15.15
C ASP A 88 5.27 -9.60 -14.04
N GLU A 89 6.32 -10.35 -14.35
CA GLU A 89 7.05 -11.17 -13.36
C GLU A 89 7.97 -10.33 -12.46
N ALA A 90 8.35 -9.11 -12.91
CA ALA A 90 9.17 -8.16 -12.19
C ALA A 90 8.88 -6.73 -12.64
N VAL A 91 9.28 -5.75 -11.83
CA VAL A 91 9.33 -4.35 -12.27
C VAL A 91 10.40 -4.23 -13.35
N ARG A 92 10.00 -3.83 -14.56
CA ARG A 92 10.91 -3.63 -15.68
C ARG A 92 10.44 -2.55 -16.62
N GLU A 93 11.38 -1.98 -17.34
CA GLU A 93 11.11 -1.09 -18.46
C GLU A 93 10.71 -1.91 -19.71
N VAL A 94 9.60 -1.50 -20.34
CA VAL A 94 9.14 -2.06 -21.61
C VAL A 94 9.36 -1.00 -22.67
N SER A 95 10.34 -1.21 -23.55
CA SER A 95 10.59 -0.30 -24.66
C SER A 95 9.40 -0.28 -25.62
N LEU A 96 9.02 0.89 -26.08
CA LEU A 96 7.97 1.02 -27.11
C LEU A 96 8.43 0.49 -28.47
N ALA A 97 9.74 0.67 -28.80
CA ALA A 97 10.35 0.09 -29.98
C ALA A 97 11.03 -1.23 -29.64
N THR A 98 10.75 -2.26 -30.41
CA THR A 98 11.36 -3.60 -30.23
C THR A 98 11.35 -4.39 -31.53
N ASP A 99 12.35 -5.20 -31.76
CA ASP A 99 12.41 -6.16 -32.88
C ASP A 99 11.71 -7.49 -32.56
N LYS A 100 11.19 -7.64 -31.31
CA LYS A 100 10.45 -8.84 -30.90
C LYS A 100 9.01 -8.80 -31.38
N TYR A 101 8.46 -9.96 -31.68
CA TYR A 101 7.02 -10.13 -31.81
C TYR A 101 6.36 -9.90 -30.46
N ARG A 102 5.48 -8.94 -30.39
CA ARG A 102 4.79 -8.58 -29.14
C ARG A 102 3.36 -9.11 -29.17
N ILE A 103 3.00 -9.88 -28.15
CA ILE A 103 1.67 -10.41 -27.93
C ILE A 103 1.07 -9.70 -26.72
N LEU A 104 0.00 -8.93 -26.92
CA LEU A 104 -0.77 -8.33 -25.84
C LEU A 104 -1.97 -9.25 -25.54
N VAL A 105 -2.03 -9.76 -24.32
CA VAL A 105 -3.15 -10.56 -23.82
C VAL A 105 -4.09 -9.65 -23.06
N LEU A 106 -5.33 -9.56 -23.51
CA LEU A 106 -6.39 -8.77 -22.88
C LEU A 106 -7.43 -9.71 -22.26
N GLY A 107 -8.03 -9.28 -21.17
CA GLY A 107 -9.06 -10.05 -20.49
C GLY A 107 -9.47 -9.44 -19.15
N ASP A 108 -10.18 -10.22 -18.40
CA ASP A 108 -10.74 -9.91 -17.09
C ASP A 108 -9.86 -10.44 -15.93
N SER A 109 -10.49 -10.62 -14.78
CA SER A 109 -9.86 -11.14 -13.56
C SER A 109 -9.19 -12.51 -13.71
N TYR A 110 -9.70 -13.38 -14.60
CA TYR A 110 -9.09 -14.69 -14.88
C TYR A 110 -7.77 -14.52 -15.65
N THR A 111 -7.78 -13.61 -16.62
CA THR A 111 -6.58 -13.31 -17.42
C THR A 111 -5.55 -12.52 -16.60
N GLU A 112 -6.03 -11.62 -15.74
CA GLU A 112 -5.16 -10.94 -14.77
C GLU A 112 -4.50 -11.94 -13.84
N GLY A 113 -5.20 -12.99 -13.43
CA GLY A 113 -4.71 -14.02 -12.52
C GLY A 113 -4.85 -13.62 -11.06
N LEU A 114 -6.05 -13.14 -10.67
CA LEU A 114 -6.33 -12.81 -9.28
C LEU A 114 -6.11 -14.02 -8.36
N GLY A 115 -5.41 -13.78 -7.26
CA GLY A 115 -5.18 -14.78 -6.23
C GLY A 115 -3.91 -15.61 -6.39
N VAL A 116 -3.14 -15.40 -7.48
CA VAL A 116 -1.89 -16.14 -7.73
C VAL A 116 -0.77 -15.21 -8.22
N PRO A 117 0.51 -15.53 -7.94
CA PRO A 117 1.64 -14.79 -8.51
C PRO A 117 1.64 -14.85 -10.03
N PHE A 118 2.12 -13.81 -10.71
CA PHE A 118 2.15 -13.74 -12.18
C PHE A 118 2.76 -14.99 -12.83
N LYS A 119 3.86 -15.52 -12.29
CA LYS A 119 4.55 -16.71 -12.81
C LYS A 119 3.66 -17.95 -12.89
N ASP A 120 2.61 -18.04 -12.07
CA ASP A 120 1.69 -19.16 -11.95
C ASP A 120 0.37 -18.92 -12.70
N THR A 121 0.17 -17.72 -13.29
CA THR A 121 -0.94 -17.42 -14.18
C THR A 121 -0.72 -18.08 -15.55
N PHE A 122 -1.79 -18.28 -16.35
CA PHE A 122 -1.62 -18.84 -17.69
C PHE A 122 -0.76 -17.94 -18.59
N VAL A 123 -0.84 -16.61 -18.44
CA VAL A 123 0.00 -15.65 -19.19
C VAL A 123 1.45 -15.77 -18.77
N GLY A 124 1.71 -15.89 -17.48
CA GLY A 124 3.05 -16.11 -16.95
C GLY A 124 3.65 -17.44 -17.41
N LEU A 125 2.88 -18.52 -17.37
CA LEU A 125 3.28 -19.83 -17.86
C LEU A 125 3.56 -19.82 -19.36
N LEU A 126 2.75 -19.11 -20.14
CA LEU A 126 2.98 -18.93 -21.57
C LEU A 126 4.28 -18.15 -21.83
N SER A 127 4.52 -17.08 -21.07
CA SER A 127 5.75 -16.27 -21.16
C SER A 127 7.01 -17.07 -20.87
N GLN A 128 6.92 -18.11 -20.04
CA GLN A 128 8.06 -19.01 -19.74
C GLN A 128 8.34 -20.02 -20.86
N LYS A 129 7.34 -20.31 -21.71
CA LYS A 129 7.44 -21.32 -22.77
C LYS A 129 7.87 -20.76 -24.13
N VAL A 130 7.76 -19.44 -24.33
CA VAL A 130 8.17 -18.81 -25.58
C VAL A 130 9.67 -18.46 -25.57
N ASN A 131 10.25 -18.35 -26.77
CA ASN A 131 11.59 -17.79 -26.92
C ASN A 131 11.56 -16.29 -26.62
N ARG A 132 11.99 -15.89 -25.42
CA ARG A 132 11.97 -14.50 -24.93
C ARG A 132 12.89 -13.54 -25.72
N ASP A 133 13.81 -14.06 -26.53
CA ASP A 133 14.64 -13.21 -27.42
C ASP A 133 13.85 -12.75 -28.64
N ARG A 134 12.83 -13.51 -29.04
CA ARG A 134 12.01 -13.26 -30.24
C ARG A 134 10.59 -12.82 -29.92
N VAL A 135 10.04 -13.22 -28.78
CA VAL A 135 8.65 -12.98 -28.42
C VAL A 135 8.54 -12.34 -27.05
N GLU A 136 7.79 -11.28 -26.96
CA GLU A 136 7.44 -10.62 -25.71
C GLU A 136 5.92 -10.74 -25.47
N ILE A 137 5.53 -11.26 -24.33
CA ILE A 137 4.13 -11.36 -23.94
C ILE A 137 3.85 -10.31 -22.87
N LEU A 138 2.81 -9.52 -23.06
CA LEU A 138 2.34 -8.48 -22.16
C LEU A 138 0.95 -8.84 -21.65
N ASN A 139 0.74 -8.79 -20.33
CA ASN A 139 -0.57 -9.02 -19.72
C ASN A 139 -1.27 -7.69 -19.47
N GLY A 140 -2.15 -7.29 -20.38
CA GLY A 140 -2.97 -6.08 -20.27
C GLY A 140 -4.37 -6.34 -19.71
N ALA A 141 -4.59 -7.47 -19.04
CA ALA A 141 -5.85 -7.74 -18.38
C ALA A 141 -5.97 -6.95 -17.07
N VAL A 142 -7.17 -6.48 -16.78
CA VAL A 142 -7.52 -5.74 -15.58
C VAL A 142 -8.87 -6.21 -15.08
N SER A 143 -8.95 -6.59 -13.80
CA SER A 143 -10.22 -6.93 -13.16
C SER A 143 -11.06 -5.67 -12.92
N SER A 144 -12.33 -5.75 -13.19
CA SER A 144 -13.35 -4.74 -12.88
C SER A 144 -14.01 -4.99 -11.53
#